data_9b73a8019215831441dff2d1dff495c6
#
_entry.id   9b73a8019215831441dff2d1dff495c6
#
_cell.length_a   1.000
_cell.length_b   1.000
_cell.length_c   1.000
_cell.angle_alpha   90.00
_cell.angle_beta   90.00
_cell.angle_gamma   90.00
#
_symmetry.space_group_name_H-M   'P 1'
#
loop_
_entity.id
_entity.type
_entity.pdbx_description
1 polymer ?
#
loop_
_entity_poly.entity_id
_entity_poly.type
_entity_poly.pdbx_seq_one_letter_code
_entity_poly.pdbx_strand_id
1 'polypeptide(L)'
;MFTKHYDVTIHNAAGAAETISLRLPFAAQSALGKKYSKDTISLILAAATDNDIFVDVLTNSLNWKGNANAITTGEELVEALIDEGVICDDVSRVRLMIEIGKASGFISDAKATALEREMQAIEDNLTKEPEEAEADKTETEKN
;
A
#
# COMPACT_ATOMS: atom_id res chain seq x y z
N MET A 1 26.46 4.68 5.51
CA MET A 1 25.54 3.61 5.94
C MET A 1 24.34 3.56 4.98
N PHE A 2 24.01 2.39 4.49
CA PHE A 2 22.90 2.20 3.58
C PHE A 2 21.54 2.34 4.30
N THR A 3 20.67 3.19 3.80
CA THR A 3 19.32 3.35 4.34
C THR A 3 18.34 2.56 3.49
N LYS A 4 17.63 1.63 4.13
CA LYS A 4 16.68 0.75 3.44
C LYS A 4 15.44 1.53 2.98
N HIS A 5 15.01 1.30 1.76
CA HIS A 5 13.82 1.93 1.18
C HIS A 5 13.18 1.00 0.14
N TYR A 6 11.96 1.29 -0.23
CA TYR A 6 11.25 0.54 -1.28
C TYR A 6 11.18 1.40 -2.55
N ASP A 7 11.63 0.86 -3.67
CA ASP A 7 11.68 1.58 -4.93
C ASP A 7 10.50 1.22 -5.81
N VAL A 8 9.86 2.25 -6.38
CA VAL A 8 8.84 2.08 -7.43
C VAL A 8 9.32 2.83 -8.66
N THR A 9 9.00 2.32 -9.84
CA THR A 9 9.35 2.95 -11.11
C THR A 9 8.09 3.55 -11.73
N ILE A 10 8.19 4.82 -12.09
CA ILE A 10 7.13 5.51 -12.82
C ILE A 10 7.71 6.10 -14.11
N HIS A 11 6.84 6.54 -15.00
CA HIS A 11 7.25 7.25 -16.21
C HIS A 11 6.78 8.69 -16.13
N ASN A 12 7.67 9.63 -16.36
CA ASN A 12 7.35 11.06 -16.33
C ASN A 12 6.62 11.49 -17.62
N ALA A 13 6.25 12.77 -17.69
CA ALA A 13 5.54 13.33 -18.85
C ALA A 13 6.29 13.16 -20.16
N ALA A 14 7.62 13.07 -20.13
CA ALA A 14 8.45 12.84 -21.31
C ALA A 14 8.58 11.34 -21.67
N GLY A 15 7.98 10.46 -20.88
CA GLY A 15 8.05 9.01 -21.09
C GLY A 15 9.31 8.35 -20.52
N ALA A 16 10.16 9.10 -19.82
CA ALA A 16 11.37 8.56 -19.21
C ALA A 16 11.06 7.88 -17.87
N ALA A 17 11.72 6.75 -17.62
CA ALA A 17 11.57 6.05 -16.35
C ALA A 17 12.24 6.80 -15.19
N GLU A 18 11.55 6.91 -14.08
CA GLU A 18 12.09 7.50 -12.86
C GLU A 18 11.87 6.52 -11.71
N THR A 19 12.89 6.34 -10.86
CA THR A 19 12.79 5.53 -9.67
C THR A 19 12.46 6.42 -8.48
N ILE A 20 11.40 6.07 -7.76
CA ILE A 20 11.00 6.78 -6.55
C ILE A 20 11.23 5.85 -5.37
N SER A 21 12.02 6.32 -4.40
CA SER A 21 12.37 5.57 -3.20
C SER A 21 11.45 5.98 -2.07
N LEU A 22 10.77 5.01 -1.46
CA LEU A 22 9.79 5.25 -0.41
C LEU A 22 10.30 4.70 0.92
N ARG A 23 10.19 5.50 1.95
CA ARG A 23 10.52 5.12 3.33
C ARG A 23 9.76 6.03 4.30
N LEU A 24 9.10 5.42 5.26
CA LEU A 24 8.39 6.18 6.30
C LEU A 24 9.30 6.29 7.55
N PRO A 25 9.96 7.44 7.76
CA PRO A 25 10.84 7.60 8.91
C PRO A 25 10.10 7.48 10.24
N PHE A 26 10.81 7.11 11.30
CA PHE A 26 10.22 6.94 12.63
C PHE A 26 9.44 8.17 13.10
N ALA A 27 10.00 9.35 12.91
CA ALA A 27 9.33 10.61 13.30
C ALA A 27 8.00 10.79 12.57
N ALA A 28 7.95 10.43 11.28
CA ALA A 28 6.71 10.48 10.50
C ALA A 28 5.71 9.44 10.98
N GLN A 29 6.16 8.23 11.30
CA GLN A 29 5.29 7.19 11.88
C GLN A 29 4.63 7.69 13.16
N SER A 30 5.42 8.29 14.05
CA SER A 30 4.94 8.86 15.31
C SER A 30 3.91 9.97 15.08
N ALA A 31 4.20 10.89 14.18
CA ALA A 31 3.34 12.02 13.89
C ALA A 31 1.99 11.56 13.30
N LEU A 32 2.02 10.62 12.36
CA LEU A 32 0.82 10.08 11.76
C LEU A 32 0.00 9.26 12.76
N GLY A 33 0.66 8.49 13.61
CA GLY A 33 0.00 7.74 14.67
C GLY A 33 -0.78 8.64 15.61
N LYS A 34 -0.22 9.77 15.98
CA LYS A 34 -0.90 10.78 16.81
C LYS A 34 -2.04 11.45 16.07
N LYS A 35 -1.82 11.82 14.81
CA LYS A 35 -2.83 12.51 14.00
C LYS A 35 -4.09 11.68 13.84
N TYR A 36 -3.95 10.38 13.62
CA TYR A 36 -5.08 9.48 13.35
C TYR A 36 -5.44 8.60 14.54
N SER A 37 -4.76 8.73 15.67
CA SER A 37 -4.98 7.92 16.88
C SER A 37 -4.90 6.43 16.59
N LYS A 38 -3.87 6.02 15.86
CA LYS A 38 -3.65 4.63 15.46
C LYS A 38 -2.19 4.23 15.68
N ASP A 39 -1.97 2.95 15.98
CA ASP A 39 -0.62 2.40 15.92
C ASP A 39 -0.19 2.24 14.44
N THR A 40 1.07 1.98 14.20
CA THR A 40 1.62 1.97 12.84
C THR A 40 1.00 0.88 11.96
N ILE A 41 0.77 -0.31 12.50
CA ILE A 41 0.15 -1.41 11.74
C ILE A 41 -1.29 -1.06 11.38
N SER A 42 -2.06 -0.55 12.34
CA SER A 42 -3.44 -0.12 12.11
C SER A 42 -3.52 1.01 11.08
N LEU A 43 -2.56 1.93 11.12
CA LEU A 43 -2.45 3.02 10.15
C LEU A 43 -2.25 2.48 8.73
N ILE A 44 -1.35 1.54 8.56
CA ILE A 44 -1.05 0.91 7.28
C ILE A 44 -2.29 0.19 6.72
N LEU A 45 -2.98 -0.56 7.55
CA LEU A 45 -4.17 -1.28 7.12
C LEU A 45 -5.34 -0.33 6.80
N ALA A 46 -5.49 0.75 7.58
CA ALA A 46 -6.52 1.76 7.32
C ALA A 46 -6.27 2.51 6.01
N ALA A 47 -5.02 2.66 5.59
CA ALA A 47 -4.67 3.34 4.34
C ALA A 47 -5.30 2.68 3.11
N ALA A 48 -5.64 1.40 3.18
CA ALA A 48 -6.27 0.70 2.06
C ALA A 48 -7.63 1.30 1.67
N THR A 49 -8.38 1.79 2.66
CA THR A 49 -9.75 2.29 2.45
C THR A 49 -9.92 3.77 2.78
N ASP A 50 -8.96 4.38 3.46
CA ASP A 50 -9.00 5.79 3.84
C ASP A 50 -7.99 6.56 2.98
N ASN A 51 -8.50 7.36 2.04
CA ASN A 51 -7.66 8.11 1.11
C ASN A 51 -6.79 9.15 1.80
N ASP A 52 -7.28 9.79 2.85
CA ASP A 52 -6.50 10.80 3.57
C ASP A 52 -5.27 10.16 4.24
N ILE A 53 -5.46 9.01 4.86
CA ILE A 53 -4.36 8.26 5.48
C ILE A 53 -3.38 7.79 4.39
N PHE A 54 -3.89 7.25 3.30
CA PHE A 54 -3.07 6.76 2.19
C PHE A 54 -2.17 7.86 1.63
N VAL A 55 -2.75 9.01 1.33
CA VAL A 55 -2.01 10.17 0.81
C VAL A 55 -0.98 10.67 1.82
N ASP A 56 -1.35 10.77 3.10
CA ASP A 56 -0.41 11.22 4.13
C ASP A 56 0.78 10.27 4.31
N VAL A 57 0.53 8.98 4.31
CA VAL A 57 1.61 7.98 4.38
C VAL A 57 2.54 8.11 3.17
N LEU A 58 1.99 8.24 1.98
CA LEU A 58 2.79 8.37 0.77
C LEU A 58 3.58 9.68 0.73
N THR A 59 2.95 10.79 1.12
CA THR A 59 3.63 12.08 1.18
C THR A 59 4.84 12.02 2.12
N ASN A 60 4.67 11.45 3.29
CA ASN A 60 5.76 11.31 4.26
C ASN A 60 6.81 10.30 3.80
N SER A 61 6.41 9.29 3.04
CA SER A 61 7.33 8.31 2.49
C SER A 61 8.18 8.86 1.34
N LEU A 62 7.68 9.87 0.63
CA LEU A 62 8.42 10.60 -0.39
C LEU A 62 9.46 11.56 0.20
N ASN A 63 9.13 12.17 1.32
CA ASN A 63 9.88 13.32 1.86
C ASN A 63 11.10 12.98 2.71
N TRP A 64 11.47 11.71 2.80
CA TRP A 64 12.75 11.36 3.41
C TRP A 64 13.91 11.72 2.46
N LYS A 65 15.14 11.70 2.95
CA LYS A 65 16.30 12.25 2.25
C LYS A 65 16.70 11.59 0.94
N GLY A 66 16.13 10.46 0.57
CA GLY A 66 16.59 9.65 -0.55
C GLY A 66 16.04 10.01 -1.92
N ASN A 67 15.06 10.89 -2.00
CA ASN A 67 14.42 11.24 -3.27
C ASN A 67 14.91 12.56 -3.84
N ALA A 68 15.11 12.57 -5.17
CA ALA A 68 15.51 13.75 -5.92
C ALA A 68 14.72 13.80 -7.23
N ASN A 69 13.39 13.68 -7.15
CA ASN A 69 12.52 13.68 -8.32
C ASN A 69 11.49 14.81 -8.26
N ALA A 70 10.73 14.98 -9.35
CA ALA A 70 9.75 16.05 -9.47
C ALA A 70 8.47 15.82 -8.67
N ILE A 71 8.19 14.57 -8.26
CA ILE A 71 7.00 14.27 -7.47
C ILE A 71 7.28 14.56 -6.00
N THR A 72 6.49 15.46 -5.41
CA THR A 72 6.69 15.92 -4.04
C THR A 72 5.47 15.71 -3.14
N THR A 73 4.32 15.34 -3.71
CA THR A 73 3.10 15.10 -2.92
C THR A 73 2.62 13.66 -3.09
N GLY A 74 1.94 13.16 -2.06
CA GLY A 74 1.35 11.83 -2.10
C GLY A 74 0.28 11.72 -3.19
N GLU A 75 -0.45 12.79 -3.44
CA GLU A 75 -1.49 12.81 -4.47
C GLU A 75 -0.91 12.62 -5.86
N GLU A 76 0.18 13.32 -6.17
CA GLU A 76 0.90 13.12 -7.43
C GLU A 76 1.42 11.69 -7.57
N LEU A 77 1.93 11.14 -6.48
CA LEU A 77 2.42 9.75 -6.46
C LEU A 77 1.28 8.76 -6.70
N VAL A 78 0.12 8.97 -6.07
CA VAL A 78 -1.05 8.12 -6.28
C VAL A 78 -1.44 8.08 -7.75
N GLU A 79 -1.53 9.25 -8.39
CA GLU A 79 -1.85 9.32 -9.82
C GLU A 79 -0.84 8.56 -10.68
N ALA A 80 0.44 8.75 -10.40
CA ALA A 80 1.50 8.04 -11.12
C ALA A 80 1.41 6.52 -10.93
N LEU A 81 1.14 6.06 -9.72
CA LEU A 81 1.03 4.63 -9.42
C LEU A 81 -0.21 4.00 -10.05
N ILE A 82 -1.30 4.74 -10.15
CA ILE A 82 -2.50 4.30 -10.88
C ILE A 82 -2.17 4.14 -12.36
N ASP A 83 -1.53 5.13 -12.94
CA ASP A 83 -1.13 5.11 -14.36
C ASP A 83 -0.20 3.95 -14.69
N GLU A 84 0.67 3.57 -13.75
CA GLU A 84 1.60 2.46 -13.91
C GLU A 84 0.98 1.09 -13.58
N GLY A 85 -0.25 1.07 -13.09
CA GLY A 85 -0.92 -0.16 -12.69
C GLY A 85 -0.41 -0.78 -11.38
N VAL A 86 0.36 -0.03 -10.60
CA VAL A 86 0.88 -0.49 -9.30
C VAL A 86 -0.25 -0.60 -8.29
N ILE A 87 -1.16 0.37 -8.32
CA ILE A 87 -2.36 0.35 -7.47
C ILE A 87 -3.61 0.40 -8.35
N CYS A 88 -4.54 -0.49 -8.06
CA CYS A 88 -5.81 -0.60 -8.79
C CYS A 88 -6.98 -0.95 -7.87
N ASP A 89 -6.71 -1.43 -6.67
CA ASP A 89 -7.72 -1.85 -5.70
C ASP A 89 -7.16 -1.79 -4.28
N ASP A 90 -7.99 -2.16 -3.30
CA ASP A 90 -7.60 -2.15 -1.89
C ASP A 90 -6.44 -3.12 -1.60
N VAL A 91 -6.43 -4.27 -2.25
CA VAL A 91 -5.38 -5.28 -2.04
C VAL A 91 -4.02 -4.75 -2.48
N SER A 92 -3.95 -4.12 -3.67
CA SER A 92 -2.69 -3.55 -4.17
C SER A 92 -2.22 -2.39 -3.29
N ARG A 93 -3.14 -1.60 -2.74
CA ARG A 93 -2.80 -0.53 -1.79
C ARG A 93 -2.19 -1.10 -0.51
N VAL A 94 -2.77 -2.15 0.04
CA VAL A 94 -2.22 -2.81 1.24
C VAL A 94 -0.84 -3.39 0.95
N ARG A 95 -0.66 -4.03 -0.20
CA ARG A 95 0.65 -4.58 -0.58
C ARG A 95 1.72 -3.49 -0.65
N LEU A 96 1.40 -2.35 -1.24
CA LEU A 96 2.32 -1.21 -1.28
C LEU A 96 2.68 -0.76 0.14
N MET A 97 1.69 -0.65 1.02
CA MET A 97 1.91 -0.25 2.41
C MET A 97 2.80 -1.26 3.16
N ILE A 98 2.60 -2.55 2.93
CA ILE A 98 3.42 -3.60 3.52
C ILE A 98 4.88 -3.46 3.08
N GLU A 99 5.12 -3.22 1.79
CA GLU A 99 6.47 -3.03 1.26
C GLU A 99 7.16 -1.81 1.86
N ILE A 100 6.42 -0.71 1.99
CA ILE A 100 6.94 0.50 2.66
C ILE A 100 7.25 0.18 4.13
N GLY A 101 6.38 -0.56 4.80
CA GLY A 101 6.57 -0.96 6.20
C GLY A 101 7.81 -1.83 6.42
N LYS A 102 8.03 -2.80 5.53
CA LYS A 102 9.24 -3.65 5.56
C LYS A 102 10.50 -2.80 5.39
N ALA A 103 10.49 -1.96 4.37
CA ALA A 103 11.64 -1.09 4.08
C ALA A 103 11.89 -0.09 5.20
N SER A 104 10.83 0.37 5.86
CA SER A 104 10.91 1.36 6.94
C SER A 104 11.23 0.76 8.30
N GLY A 105 11.24 -0.57 8.39
CA GLY A 105 11.68 -1.27 9.61
C GLY A 105 10.61 -1.47 10.68
N PHE A 106 9.33 -1.19 10.40
CA PHE A 106 8.27 -1.42 11.39
C PHE A 106 7.39 -2.62 11.10
N ILE A 107 7.67 -3.35 10.01
CA ILE A 107 7.05 -4.64 9.72
C ILE A 107 8.16 -5.65 9.51
N SER A 108 8.19 -6.73 10.30
CA SER A 108 9.16 -7.80 10.11
C SER A 108 8.81 -8.62 8.87
N ASP A 109 9.77 -9.35 8.32
CA ASP A 109 9.53 -10.22 7.18
C ASP A 109 8.46 -11.27 7.49
N ALA A 110 8.46 -11.83 8.70
CA ALA A 110 7.45 -12.80 9.13
C ALA A 110 6.05 -12.18 9.16
N LYS A 111 5.93 -10.97 9.71
CA LYS A 111 4.65 -10.25 9.77
C LYS A 111 4.17 -9.88 8.37
N ALA A 112 5.06 -9.43 7.51
CA ALA A 112 4.75 -9.10 6.13
C ALA A 112 4.24 -10.33 5.37
N THR A 113 4.90 -11.46 5.53
CA THR A 113 4.46 -12.72 4.91
C THR A 113 3.06 -13.11 5.37
N ALA A 114 2.78 -12.99 6.68
CA ALA A 114 1.45 -13.29 7.22
C ALA A 114 0.38 -12.37 6.64
N LEU A 115 0.65 -11.07 6.55
CA LEU A 115 -0.28 -10.09 5.98
C LEU A 115 -0.53 -10.36 4.49
N GLU A 116 0.51 -10.68 3.75
CA GLU A 116 0.40 -11.00 2.32
C GLU A 116 -0.44 -12.25 2.09
N ARG A 117 -0.31 -13.26 2.94
CA ARG A 117 -1.14 -14.48 2.88
C ARG A 117 -2.61 -14.16 3.14
N GLU A 118 -2.88 -13.30 4.12
CA GLU A 118 -4.25 -12.84 4.39
C GLU A 118 -4.83 -12.11 3.20
N MET A 119 -4.05 -11.24 2.55
CA MET A 119 -4.49 -10.52 1.35
C MET A 119 -4.74 -11.48 0.20
N GLN A 120 -3.87 -12.47 0.00
CA GLN A 120 -4.05 -13.46 -1.05
C GLN A 120 -5.33 -14.29 -0.83
N ALA A 121 -5.60 -14.68 0.41
CA ALA A 121 -6.83 -15.41 0.74
C ALA A 121 -8.08 -14.59 0.46
N ILE A 122 -8.06 -13.29 0.77
CA ILE A 122 -9.17 -12.37 0.48
C ILE A 122 -9.36 -12.25 -1.04
N GLU A 123 -8.29 -12.07 -1.79
CA GLU A 123 -8.32 -11.97 -3.24
C GLU A 123 -8.88 -13.24 -3.89
N ASP A 124 -8.44 -14.41 -3.43
CA ASP A 124 -8.93 -15.70 -3.91
C ASP A 124 -10.42 -15.88 -3.60
N ASN A 125 -10.85 -15.49 -2.42
CA ASN A 125 -12.26 -15.55 -2.02
C ASN A 125 -13.13 -14.63 -2.88
N LEU A 126 -12.66 -13.43 -3.17
CA LEU A 126 -13.38 -12.48 -4.03
C LEU A 126 -13.55 -13.04 -5.45
N THR A 127 -12.55 -13.76 -5.94
CA THR A 127 -12.59 -14.38 -7.27
C THR A 127 -13.56 -15.57 -7.31
N LYS A 128 -13.62 -16.36 -6.24
CA LYS A 128 -14.44 -17.58 -6.16
C LYS A 128 -15.86 -17.34 -5.67
N GLU A 129 -16.07 -16.34 -4.86
CA GLU A 129 -17.31 -16.07 -4.16
C GLU A 129 -18.57 -16.02 -5.05
N PRO A 130 -18.56 -15.37 -6.21
CA PRO A 130 -19.75 -15.35 -7.08
C PRO A 130 -20.22 -16.74 -7.51
N GLU A 131 -19.30 -17.63 -7.84
CA GLU A 131 -19.60 -18.99 -8.25
C GLU A 131 -20.13 -19.83 -7.09
N GLU A 132 -19.52 -19.73 -5.93
CA GLU A 132 -19.94 -20.42 -4.72
C GLU A 132 -21.32 -19.93 -4.25
N ALA A 133 -21.57 -18.64 -4.29
CA ALA A 133 -22.85 -18.05 -3.92
C ALA A 133 -23.97 -18.53 -4.81
N GLU A 134 -23.75 -18.65 -6.11
CA GLU A 134 -24.71 -19.18 -7.06
C GLU A 134 -25.02 -20.65 -6.81
N ALA A 135 -23.99 -21.46 -6.54
CA ALA A 135 -24.13 -22.87 -6.23
C ALA A 135 -24.95 -23.06 -4.95
N ASP A 136 -24.66 -22.30 -3.91
CA ASP A 136 -25.36 -22.35 -2.63
C ASP A 136 -26.84 -21.98 -2.78
N LYS A 137 -27.13 -20.94 -3.54
CA LYS A 137 -28.51 -20.52 -3.83
C LYS A 137 -29.29 -21.59 -4.59
N THR A 138 -28.65 -22.24 -5.53
CA THR A 138 -29.27 -23.32 -6.32
C THR A 138 -29.61 -24.51 -5.41
N GLU A 139 -28.72 -24.90 -4.51
CA GLU A 139 -28.96 -25.96 -3.55
C GLU A 139 -30.09 -25.62 -2.58
N THR A 140 -30.12 -24.38 -2.09
CA THR A 140 -31.16 -23.91 -1.19
C THR A 140 -32.54 -23.92 -1.86
N GLU A 141 -32.62 -23.55 -3.10
CA GLU A 141 -33.87 -23.53 -3.86
C GLU A 141 -34.42 -24.93 -4.10
N LYS A 142 -33.55 -25.93 -4.24
CA LYS A 142 -33.95 -27.31 -4.47
C LYS A 142 -34.51 -27.98 -3.22
N ASN A 143 -34.10 -27.50 -2.07
CA ASN A 143 -34.54 -28.01 -0.79
C ASN A 143 -35.79 -27.31 -0.28
#